data_7dbe6647fcf772710993b827a4943f19
#
_entry.id   7dbe6647fcf772710993b827a4943f19
#
_cell.length_a   1.000
_cell.length_b   1.000
_cell.length_c   1.000
_cell.angle_alpha   90.00
_cell.angle_beta   90.00
_cell.angle_gamma   90.00
#
_symmetry.space_group_name_H-M   'P 1'
#
loop_
_entity.id
_entity.type
_entity.pdbx_description
1 polymer ?
#
loop_
_entity_poly.entity_id
_entity_poly.type
_entity_poly.pdbx_seq_one_letter_code
_entity_poly.pdbx_strand_id
1 'polypeptide(L)'
;DMGWTVNSSAASGLWERDIPTVTIYNNSDTCSPAFDSEDCGNMAFMTGNLGSSPSADDVDLGYVQLVSPTISLDSNQTNYLHCNLWWRNFLGGITPDDTLFIDVNDGVNKENLFFIHSDNPKNWYKLSLEIPNTINLSSFKIEITTADWGSGVDHLVEAGIDNLYVDNDPSSNISQVQPSLINVFPNPTPDGIVQIQGIKVPFEYSLYNISGKLVQFESNNFNKEIEILEKGIYILRIKQDSKVFYKRIIF
;
A
#
# COMPACT_ATOMS: atom_id res chain seq x y z
N ASP A 1 21.30 1.94 -11.06
CA ASP A 1 20.60 3.03 -10.34
C ASP A 1 19.65 3.80 -11.24
N MET A 2 19.73 3.64 -12.58
CA MET A 2 18.83 4.29 -13.55
C MET A 2 18.67 5.81 -13.33
N GLY A 3 19.69 6.47 -12.74
CA GLY A 3 19.67 7.90 -12.43
C GLY A 3 18.96 8.31 -11.15
N TRP A 4 18.47 7.36 -10.36
CA TRP A 4 17.94 7.62 -9.01
C TRP A 4 19.07 8.00 -8.06
N THR A 5 18.78 8.85 -7.10
CA THR A 5 19.72 9.32 -6.08
C THR A 5 19.14 9.12 -4.69
N VAL A 6 20.01 8.92 -3.71
CA VAL A 6 19.64 8.73 -2.31
C VAL A 6 20.18 9.89 -1.48
N ASN A 7 19.29 10.51 -0.70
CA ASN A 7 19.62 11.45 0.35
C ASN A 7 19.33 10.81 1.71
N SER A 8 20.19 11.01 2.70
CA SER A 8 20.00 10.39 4.01
C SER A 8 20.62 11.21 5.11
N SER A 9 19.99 11.16 6.29
CA SER A 9 20.62 11.45 7.59
C SER A 9 20.63 10.23 8.50
N ALA A 10 20.00 9.13 8.09
CA ALA A 10 19.94 7.90 8.87
C ALA A 10 21.30 7.23 9.04
N ALA A 11 21.45 6.49 10.12
CA ALA A 11 22.66 5.71 10.43
C ALA A 11 22.71 4.39 9.63
N SER A 12 21.56 3.82 9.29
CA SER A 12 21.38 2.57 8.54
C SER A 12 20.17 2.63 7.61
N GLY A 13 19.89 1.56 6.88
CA GLY A 13 18.71 1.42 6.04
C GLY A 13 18.69 2.33 4.81
N LEU A 14 19.83 2.56 4.16
CA LEU A 14 19.87 3.34 2.93
C LEU A 14 19.10 2.63 1.81
N TRP A 15 18.47 3.40 0.92
CA TRP A 15 17.88 2.86 -0.29
C TRP A 15 18.93 2.24 -1.20
N GLU A 16 18.74 0.97 -1.53
CA GLU A 16 19.56 0.19 -2.45
C GLU A 16 18.68 -0.44 -3.52
N ARG A 17 19.19 -0.58 -4.75
CA ARG A 17 18.51 -1.30 -5.81
C ARG A 17 19.20 -2.63 -6.05
N ASP A 18 18.59 -3.71 -5.62
CA ASP A 18 19.12 -5.07 -5.78
C ASP A 18 17.98 -6.10 -5.70
N ILE A 19 18.34 -7.39 -5.80
CA ILE A 19 17.43 -8.51 -5.53
C ILE A 19 17.09 -8.46 -4.03
N PRO A 20 15.79 -8.39 -3.65
CA PRO A 20 15.40 -8.34 -2.26
C PRO A 20 15.94 -9.52 -1.45
N THR A 21 16.46 -9.23 -0.28
CA THR A 21 16.98 -10.22 0.65
C THR A 21 16.09 -10.26 1.88
N VAL A 22 15.45 -11.40 2.13
CA VAL A 22 14.50 -11.54 3.22
C VAL A 22 15.16 -11.38 4.58
N THR A 23 14.53 -10.58 5.45
CA THR A 23 14.80 -10.51 6.87
C THR A 23 13.58 -10.95 7.66
N ILE A 24 13.79 -11.63 8.79
CA ILE A 24 12.70 -12.20 9.60
C ILE A 24 12.97 -11.91 11.07
N TYR A 25 12.04 -11.22 11.73
CA TYR A 25 12.06 -10.97 13.16
C TYR A 25 11.40 -12.10 13.94
N ASN A 26 12.01 -12.55 15.03
CA ASN A 26 11.52 -13.61 15.91
C ASN A 26 11.05 -14.89 15.21
N ASN A 27 11.72 -15.28 14.13
CA ASN A 27 11.42 -16.49 13.32
C ASN A 27 10.00 -16.54 12.71
N SER A 28 9.24 -15.45 12.71
CA SER A 28 7.86 -15.44 12.22
C SER A 28 7.45 -14.18 11.46
N ASP A 29 8.08 -13.06 11.75
CA ASP A 29 7.69 -11.77 11.20
C ASP A 29 8.63 -11.35 10.07
N THR A 30 8.15 -11.45 8.84
CA THR A 30 8.89 -10.99 7.67
C THR A 30 8.98 -9.47 7.68
N CYS A 31 10.20 -8.94 7.68
CA CYS A 31 10.48 -7.51 7.65
C CYS A 31 10.74 -7.05 6.23
N SER A 32 11.77 -7.57 5.55
CA SER A 32 11.96 -7.38 4.11
C SER A 32 11.41 -8.55 3.31
N PRO A 33 10.97 -8.34 2.05
CA PRO A 33 10.45 -9.40 1.20
C PRO A 33 11.57 -10.36 0.74
N ALA A 34 11.20 -11.59 0.42
CA ALA A 34 12.11 -12.58 -0.18
C ALA A 34 12.27 -12.42 -1.69
N PHE A 35 11.37 -11.69 -2.32
CA PHE A 35 11.30 -11.50 -3.77
C PHE A 35 10.82 -10.07 -4.06
N ASP A 36 11.16 -9.56 -5.25
CA ASP A 36 10.56 -8.35 -5.80
C ASP A 36 9.04 -8.49 -5.96
N SER A 37 8.39 -7.49 -6.45
CA SER A 37 6.97 -7.58 -6.80
C SER A 37 6.81 -8.42 -8.09
N GLU A 38 5.59 -8.87 -8.36
CA GLU A 38 5.29 -9.66 -9.57
C GLU A 38 5.34 -8.78 -10.83
N ASP A 39 6.54 -8.46 -11.30
CA ASP A 39 6.79 -7.77 -12.57
C ASP A 39 7.70 -8.59 -13.49
N CYS A 40 8.40 -7.97 -14.43
CA CYS A 40 9.31 -8.63 -15.37
C CYS A 40 10.76 -8.70 -14.85
N GLY A 41 11.04 -8.14 -13.69
CA GLY A 41 12.37 -8.01 -13.09
C GLY A 41 12.66 -9.06 -12.02
N ASN A 42 13.66 -8.76 -11.22
CA ASN A 42 13.99 -9.43 -9.99
C ASN A 42 14.67 -8.48 -8.99
N MET A 43 14.64 -7.17 -9.29
CA MET A 43 15.28 -6.14 -8.48
C MET A 43 14.26 -5.09 -8.07
N ALA A 44 14.25 -4.74 -6.80
CA ALA A 44 13.48 -3.63 -6.24
C ALA A 44 14.40 -2.59 -5.58
N PHE A 45 13.89 -1.42 -5.28
CA PHE A 45 14.52 -0.52 -4.32
C PHE A 45 14.08 -0.94 -2.91
N MET A 46 15.05 -1.19 -2.04
CA MET A 46 14.84 -1.59 -0.65
C MET A 46 15.57 -0.65 0.29
N THR A 47 15.01 -0.39 1.47
CA THR A 47 15.73 0.25 2.57
C THR A 47 16.54 -0.82 3.28
N GLY A 48 17.88 -0.77 3.13
CA GLY A 48 18.77 -1.85 3.53
C GLY A 48 18.52 -3.13 2.73
N ASN A 49 19.51 -3.93 2.50
CA ASN A 49 19.35 -5.22 1.80
C ASN A 49 20.49 -6.21 2.14
N LEU A 50 21.06 -6.07 3.33
CA LEU A 50 22.19 -6.91 3.75
C LEU A 50 21.77 -8.33 4.14
N GLY A 51 20.49 -8.53 4.49
CA GLY A 51 19.93 -9.84 4.85
C GLY A 51 20.48 -10.44 6.14
N SER A 52 21.08 -9.64 6.99
CA SER A 52 21.76 -10.12 8.20
C SER A 52 20.80 -10.25 9.38
N SER A 53 20.23 -9.13 9.79
CA SER A 53 19.28 -9.03 10.90
C SER A 53 18.34 -7.88 10.62
N PRO A 54 17.03 -8.03 10.87
CA PRO A 54 16.11 -6.92 10.69
C PRO A 54 16.57 -5.63 11.38
N SER A 55 17.02 -5.73 12.62
CA SER A 55 17.51 -4.57 13.42
C SER A 55 18.90 -4.05 13.07
N ALA A 56 19.52 -4.55 12.02
CA ALA A 56 20.81 -4.04 11.54
C ALA A 56 20.70 -3.51 10.10
N ASP A 57 19.58 -3.71 9.49
CA ASP A 57 19.32 -3.44 8.07
C ASP A 57 18.18 -2.44 7.86
N ASP A 58 17.39 -2.17 8.90
CA ASP A 58 16.30 -1.21 8.89
C ASP A 58 16.78 0.25 8.95
N VAL A 59 15.87 1.17 8.75
CA VAL A 59 16.13 2.61 8.85
C VAL A 59 16.22 2.98 10.31
N ASP A 60 17.37 3.55 10.72
CA ASP A 60 17.65 4.00 12.08
C ASP A 60 18.15 5.44 12.14
N LEU A 61 17.71 6.18 13.16
CA LEU A 61 18.26 7.47 13.60
C LEU A 61 18.26 8.57 12.52
N GLY A 62 17.22 8.62 11.72
CA GLY A 62 17.08 9.67 10.73
C GLY A 62 16.16 9.29 9.56
N TYR A 63 16.28 10.04 8.47
CA TYR A 63 15.50 9.77 7.27
C TYR A 63 16.36 9.20 6.14
N VAL A 64 15.70 8.46 5.25
CA VAL A 64 16.22 8.04 3.94
C VAL A 64 15.24 8.44 2.85
N GLN A 65 15.74 9.07 1.79
CA GLN A 65 14.93 9.56 0.67
C GLN A 65 15.49 9.05 -0.65
N LEU A 66 14.62 8.41 -1.42
CA LEU A 66 14.88 8.00 -2.79
C LEU A 66 14.30 9.07 -3.74
N VAL A 67 15.12 9.58 -4.64
CA VAL A 67 14.75 10.67 -5.56
C VAL A 67 14.91 10.23 -7.00
N SER A 68 13.87 10.35 -7.79
CA SER A 68 13.89 9.98 -9.22
C SER A 68 14.77 10.91 -10.05
N PRO A 69 15.19 10.49 -11.25
CA PRO A 69 15.55 11.41 -12.31
C PRO A 69 14.41 12.40 -12.58
N THR A 70 14.70 13.51 -13.25
CA THR A 70 13.68 14.44 -13.72
C THR A 70 12.76 13.75 -14.72
N ILE A 71 11.46 13.85 -14.48
CA ILE A 71 10.39 13.29 -15.30
C ILE A 71 9.71 14.42 -16.06
N SER A 72 9.32 14.15 -17.30
CA SER A 72 8.54 15.08 -18.15
C SER A 72 7.34 14.34 -18.73
N LEU A 73 6.15 14.88 -18.55
CA LEU A 73 4.88 14.32 -18.98
C LEU A 73 4.07 15.33 -19.79
N ASP A 74 3.08 14.84 -20.51
CA ASP A 74 2.09 15.69 -21.18
C ASP A 74 1.12 16.29 -20.16
N SER A 75 1.03 17.62 -20.13
CA SER A 75 0.12 18.35 -19.24
C SER A 75 -1.34 18.39 -19.70
N ASN A 76 -1.65 17.88 -20.89
CA ASN A 76 -3.00 17.90 -21.45
C ASN A 76 -3.86 16.70 -21.01
N GLN A 77 -3.30 15.81 -20.19
CA GLN A 77 -4.00 14.62 -19.69
C GLN A 77 -3.72 14.43 -18.20
N THR A 78 -4.63 13.75 -17.53
CA THR A 78 -4.40 13.30 -16.16
C THR A 78 -3.34 12.22 -16.17
N ASN A 79 -2.37 12.32 -15.29
CA ASN A 79 -1.26 11.37 -15.18
C ASN A 79 -1.29 10.71 -13.81
N TYR A 80 -0.88 9.45 -13.77
CA TYR A 80 -0.85 8.63 -12.55
C TYR A 80 0.53 8.03 -12.35
N LEU A 81 0.99 8.09 -11.10
CA LEU A 81 2.14 7.33 -10.63
C LEU A 81 1.67 5.96 -10.17
N HIS A 82 2.24 4.92 -10.72
CA HIS A 82 2.03 3.54 -10.31
C HIS A 82 3.29 2.98 -9.68
N CYS A 83 3.13 2.22 -8.59
CA CYS A 83 4.21 1.45 -8.00
C CYS A 83 3.67 0.31 -7.14
N ASN A 84 4.54 -0.64 -6.84
CA ASN A 84 4.33 -1.62 -5.79
C ASN A 84 5.13 -1.18 -4.58
N LEU A 85 4.48 -1.14 -3.41
CA LEU A 85 5.08 -0.73 -2.15
C LEU A 85 5.12 -1.91 -1.18
N TRP A 86 6.28 -2.14 -0.57
CA TRP A 86 6.46 -2.90 0.65
C TRP A 86 6.65 -1.93 1.80
N TRP A 87 5.97 -2.16 2.93
CA TRP A 87 6.08 -1.30 4.09
C TRP A 87 5.96 -2.08 5.39
N ARG A 88 6.91 -1.88 6.27
CA ARG A 88 6.90 -2.40 7.63
C ARG A 88 7.28 -1.28 8.59
N ASN A 89 6.49 -1.16 9.64
CA ASN A 89 6.70 -0.22 10.75
C ASN A 89 6.16 -0.87 12.02
N PHE A 90 6.99 -1.62 12.71
CA PHE A 90 6.55 -2.37 13.87
C PHE A 90 7.70 -2.69 14.82
N LEU A 91 7.39 -2.79 16.08
CA LEU A 91 8.13 -3.57 17.07
C LEU A 91 7.18 -4.01 18.18
N GLY A 92 7.31 -5.26 18.62
CA GLY A 92 6.37 -5.97 19.49
C GLY A 92 5.77 -5.16 20.63
N GLY A 93 4.57 -4.62 20.42
CA GLY A 93 3.79 -3.91 21.43
C GLY A 93 3.97 -2.40 21.49
N ILE A 94 4.80 -1.81 20.64
CA ILE A 94 4.94 -0.35 20.48
C ILE A 94 4.03 0.12 19.34
N THR A 95 3.36 1.26 19.51
CA THR A 95 2.53 1.85 18.46
C THR A 95 3.43 2.46 17.39
N PRO A 96 3.27 2.08 16.10
CA PRO A 96 4.03 2.68 15.02
C PRO A 96 3.84 4.19 14.95
N ASP A 97 4.92 4.96 14.83
CA ASP A 97 4.91 6.42 14.75
C ASP A 97 5.70 6.98 13.55
N ASP A 98 6.47 6.13 12.88
CA ASP A 98 7.16 6.50 11.67
C ASP A 98 6.24 6.50 10.45
N THR A 99 6.65 7.20 9.41
CA THR A 99 5.81 7.41 8.24
C THR A 99 6.63 7.35 6.96
N LEU A 100 6.10 6.65 5.96
CA LEU A 100 6.59 6.74 4.59
C LEU A 100 5.73 7.72 3.80
N PHE A 101 6.37 8.59 3.01
CA PHE A 101 5.74 9.55 2.12
C PHE A 101 6.16 9.28 0.68
N ILE A 102 5.22 9.44 -0.25
CA ILE A 102 5.48 9.53 -1.69
C ILE A 102 5.02 10.90 -2.14
N ASP A 103 5.96 11.72 -2.54
CA ASP A 103 5.77 13.09 -2.95
C ASP A 103 6.16 13.30 -4.41
N VAL A 104 5.62 14.34 -5.03
CA VAL A 104 6.10 14.90 -6.29
C VAL A 104 6.56 16.34 -6.08
N ASN A 105 7.68 16.71 -6.71
CA ASN A 105 8.35 17.98 -6.49
C ASN A 105 8.89 18.54 -7.81
N ASP A 106 8.43 19.74 -8.21
CA ASP A 106 8.89 20.43 -9.44
C ASP A 106 9.96 21.51 -9.16
N GLY A 107 10.41 21.60 -7.91
CA GLY A 107 11.37 22.61 -7.44
C GLY A 107 10.73 23.91 -6.98
N VAL A 108 9.43 24.13 -7.23
CA VAL A 108 8.62 25.26 -6.75
C VAL A 108 7.50 24.75 -5.85
N ASN A 109 6.79 23.73 -6.30
CA ASN A 109 5.69 23.09 -5.59
C ASN A 109 6.10 21.66 -5.21
N LYS A 110 5.66 21.26 -4.02
CA LYS A 110 5.77 19.88 -3.54
C LYS A 110 4.40 19.42 -3.06
N GLU A 111 3.93 18.30 -3.60
CA GLU A 111 2.64 17.73 -3.28
C GLU A 111 2.80 16.30 -2.77
N ASN A 112 2.12 15.98 -1.68
CA ASN A 112 2.08 14.63 -1.15
C ASN A 112 1.01 13.82 -1.88
N LEU A 113 1.41 12.73 -2.54
CA LEU A 113 0.50 11.82 -3.22
C LEU A 113 0.00 10.72 -2.29
N PHE A 114 0.86 10.27 -1.36
CA PHE A 114 0.56 9.14 -0.49
C PHE A 114 1.40 9.21 0.78
N PHE A 115 0.83 8.76 1.89
CA PHE A 115 1.58 8.45 3.10
C PHE A 115 1.00 7.24 3.83
N ILE A 116 1.85 6.56 4.59
CA ILE A 116 1.47 5.44 5.44
C ILE A 116 2.32 5.44 6.72
N HIS A 117 1.67 5.24 7.86
CA HIS A 117 2.30 5.13 9.17
C HIS A 117 1.98 3.80 9.88
N SER A 118 0.83 3.18 9.55
CA SER A 118 0.49 1.88 10.14
C SER A 118 1.30 0.77 9.48
N ASP A 119 1.71 -0.22 10.29
CA ASP A 119 2.34 -1.43 9.76
C ASP A 119 1.46 -2.11 8.70
N ASN A 120 2.07 -2.61 7.66
CA ASN A 120 1.36 -3.29 6.58
C ASN A 120 1.67 -4.79 6.58
N PRO A 121 0.68 -5.65 6.38
CA PRO A 121 0.87 -7.08 6.44
C PRO A 121 1.66 -7.65 5.26
N LYS A 122 2.99 -7.75 5.40
CA LYS A 122 3.89 -8.72 4.74
C LYS A 122 3.63 -9.03 3.26
N ASN A 123 3.17 -8.05 2.47
CA ASN A 123 2.89 -8.22 1.04
C ASN A 123 3.19 -6.94 0.27
N TRP A 124 3.70 -7.08 -0.93
CA TRP A 124 3.69 -6.00 -1.91
C TRP A 124 2.26 -5.58 -2.21
N TYR A 125 2.02 -4.28 -2.27
CA TYR A 125 0.72 -3.76 -2.66
C TYR A 125 0.84 -2.66 -3.72
N LYS A 126 -0.09 -2.67 -4.65
CA LYS A 126 -0.10 -1.74 -5.78
C LYS A 126 -0.68 -0.40 -5.38
N LEU A 127 -0.02 0.67 -5.78
CA LEU A 127 -0.50 2.03 -5.70
C LEU A 127 -0.75 2.58 -7.12
N SER A 128 -1.78 3.39 -7.24
CA SER A 128 -2.06 4.23 -8.40
C SER A 128 -2.48 5.60 -7.88
N LEU A 129 -1.63 6.58 -8.07
CA LEU A 129 -1.72 7.89 -7.43
C LEU A 129 -1.82 8.97 -8.52
N GLU A 130 -2.90 9.73 -8.52
CA GLU A 130 -3.05 10.86 -9.44
C GLU A 130 -2.01 11.93 -9.15
N ILE A 131 -1.32 12.39 -10.19
CA ILE A 131 -0.37 13.49 -10.09
C ILE A 131 -1.14 14.80 -10.29
N PRO A 132 -1.18 15.69 -9.28
CA PRO A 132 -1.98 16.89 -9.35
C PRO A 132 -1.43 17.90 -10.37
N ASN A 133 -2.32 18.63 -11.00
CA ASN A 133 -1.99 19.65 -11.99
C ASN A 133 -1.33 20.93 -11.40
N THR A 134 -1.19 21.03 -10.08
CA THR A 134 -0.41 22.04 -9.38
C THR A 134 1.10 21.86 -9.59
N ILE A 135 1.53 20.66 -9.98
CA ILE A 135 2.93 20.32 -10.30
C ILE A 135 3.21 20.65 -11.77
N ASN A 136 4.36 21.23 -12.04
CA ASN A 136 4.86 21.42 -13.40
C ASN A 136 5.24 20.08 -14.03
N LEU A 137 4.29 19.47 -14.75
CA LEU A 137 4.45 18.14 -15.36
C LEU A 137 5.56 18.07 -16.41
N SER A 138 6.05 19.20 -16.93
CA SER A 138 7.18 19.19 -17.89
C SER A 138 8.54 18.97 -17.24
N SER A 139 8.63 19.11 -15.89
CA SER A 139 9.88 18.93 -15.15
C SER A 139 9.59 18.75 -13.66
N PHE A 140 9.53 17.52 -13.19
CA PHE A 140 9.35 17.20 -11.76
C PHE A 140 10.12 15.94 -11.37
N LYS A 141 10.17 15.65 -10.10
CA LYS A 141 10.77 14.46 -9.51
C LYS A 141 9.77 13.78 -8.58
N ILE A 142 9.93 12.47 -8.43
CA ILE A 142 9.29 11.68 -7.38
C ILE A 142 10.27 11.56 -6.22
N GLU A 143 9.78 11.79 -5.01
CA GLU A 143 10.56 11.69 -3.78
C GLU A 143 9.86 10.68 -2.85
N ILE A 144 10.55 9.62 -2.46
CA ILE A 144 10.02 8.60 -1.55
C ILE A 144 10.85 8.66 -0.28
N THR A 145 10.23 9.06 0.81
CA THR A 145 10.93 9.35 2.07
C THR A 145 10.33 8.53 3.19
N THR A 146 11.18 7.85 3.95
CA THR A 146 10.83 7.27 5.23
C THR A 146 11.87 7.62 6.27
N ALA A 147 11.52 7.48 7.55
CA ALA A 147 12.39 7.83 8.65
C ALA A 147 12.09 6.97 9.86
N ASP A 148 13.09 6.78 10.70
CA ASP A 148 12.99 6.43 12.09
C ASP A 148 13.73 7.48 12.90
N TRP A 149 12.99 8.27 13.68
CA TRP A 149 13.53 9.36 14.49
C TRP A 149 13.80 8.96 15.94
N GLY A 150 13.49 7.73 16.29
CA GLY A 150 13.66 7.21 17.63
C GLY A 150 15.10 7.29 18.16
N SER A 151 15.23 7.36 19.47
CA SER A 151 16.55 7.36 20.15
C SER A 151 16.94 5.95 20.57
N GLY A 152 16.92 5.00 19.66
CA GLY A 152 17.24 3.61 19.93
C GLY A 152 16.46 2.66 19.04
N VAL A 153 16.55 1.38 19.28
CA VAL A 153 15.79 0.33 18.59
C VAL A 153 14.33 0.34 19.09
N ASP A 154 13.54 1.29 18.62
CA ASP A 154 12.12 1.36 18.98
C ASP A 154 11.21 0.77 17.93
N HIS A 155 11.46 0.96 16.64
CA HIS A 155 10.73 0.29 15.54
C HIS A 155 11.65 -0.37 14.53
N LEU A 156 11.11 -1.32 13.79
CA LEU A 156 11.71 -1.88 12.59
C LEU A 156 11.04 -1.22 11.39
N VAL A 157 11.72 -0.27 10.77
CA VAL A 157 11.23 0.50 9.63
C VAL A 157 11.87 0.00 8.35
N GLU A 158 11.10 -0.72 7.55
CA GLU A 158 11.57 -1.23 6.26
C GLU A 158 10.59 -0.91 5.13
N ALA A 159 11.14 -0.45 4.02
CA ALA A 159 10.37 -0.11 2.84
C ALA A 159 10.98 -0.72 1.57
N GLY A 160 10.12 -1.00 0.60
CA GLY A 160 10.52 -1.39 -0.75
C GLY A 160 9.63 -0.73 -1.78
N ILE A 161 10.21 -0.35 -2.91
CA ILE A 161 9.50 0.17 -4.07
C ILE A 161 9.91 -0.61 -5.30
N ASP A 162 8.91 -1.02 -6.05
CA ASP A 162 9.11 -1.76 -7.28
C ASP A 162 8.05 -1.41 -8.32
N ASN A 163 8.27 -1.83 -9.57
CA ASN A 163 7.34 -1.63 -10.70
C ASN A 163 6.83 -0.19 -10.80
N LEU A 164 7.75 0.78 -10.64
CA LEU A 164 7.41 2.20 -10.67
C LEU A 164 7.40 2.72 -12.10
N TYR A 165 6.25 3.25 -12.51
CA TYR A 165 6.07 3.91 -13.81
C TYR A 165 5.01 5.01 -13.72
N VAL A 166 4.94 5.85 -14.75
CA VAL A 166 3.93 6.90 -14.87
C VAL A 166 3.26 6.77 -16.23
N ASP A 167 1.94 6.84 -16.26
CA ASP A 167 1.14 6.90 -17.47
C ASP A 167 -0.16 7.70 -17.27
N ASN A 168 -1.03 7.70 -18.28
CA ASN A 168 -2.33 8.38 -18.26
C ASN A 168 -3.51 7.43 -18.05
N ASP A 169 -3.26 6.17 -17.77
CA ASP A 169 -4.29 5.20 -17.43
C ASP A 169 -4.49 5.20 -15.90
N PRO A 170 -5.69 5.55 -15.40
CA PRO A 170 -5.96 5.43 -13.96
C PRO A 170 -5.82 3.98 -13.47
N SER A 171 -5.36 3.09 -14.33
CA SER A 171 -5.34 1.64 -14.28
C SER A 171 -6.44 1.08 -13.38
N SER A 172 -7.09 0.06 -13.79
CA SER A 172 -8.06 -0.71 -12.99
C SER A 172 -7.38 -1.35 -11.76
N ASN A 173 -6.50 -0.62 -11.13
CA ASN A 173 -6.04 -0.94 -9.81
C ASN A 173 -7.25 -0.83 -8.91
N ILE A 174 -7.65 -1.93 -8.39
CA ILE A 174 -8.40 -1.96 -7.16
C ILE A 174 -7.70 -0.96 -6.25
N SER A 175 -8.28 0.25 -6.19
CA SER A 175 -7.81 1.32 -5.31
C SER A 175 -7.48 0.64 -4.01
N GLN A 176 -6.26 0.81 -3.53
CA GLN A 176 -5.91 0.26 -2.24
C GLN A 176 -7.05 0.52 -1.29
N VAL A 177 -7.72 -0.55 -1.01
CA VAL A 177 -8.50 -0.58 0.19
C VAL A 177 -7.49 -0.27 1.28
N GLN A 178 -7.42 0.98 1.76
CA GLN A 178 -7.05 1.28 3.14
C GLN A 178 -7.48 0.05 3.93
N PRO A 179 -6.63 -0.69 4.68
CA PRO A 179 -7.08 -1.88 5.38
C PRO A 179 -8.44 -1.54 5.93
N SER A 180 -9.45 -1.98 5.17
CA SER A 180 -10.78 -1.45 5.38
C SER A 180 -11.10 -1.92 6.76
N LEU A 181 -11.36 -1.00 7.69
CA LEU A 181 -11.91 -1.30 9.00
C LEU A 181 -13.15 -2.20 8.89
N ILE A 182 -13.62 -2.42 7.65
CA ILE A 182 -14.72 -3.29 7.30
C ILE A 182 -14.21 -4.73 7.18
N ASN A 183 -14.54 -5.53 8.15
CA ASN A 183 -14.37 -6.97 8.14
C ASN A 183 -15.70 -7.67 7.86
N VAL A 184 -15.64 -8.76 7.11
CA VAL A 184 -16.77 -9.63 6.82
C VAL A 184 -16.43 -11.03 7.32
N PHE A 185 -17.21 -11.51 8.27
CA PHE A 185 -16.93 -12.78 8.95
C PHE A 185 -18.22 -13.49 9.38
N PRO A 186 -18.19 -14.82 9.55
CA PRO A 186 -17.11 -15.71 9.17
C PRO A 186 -16.92 -15.76 7.64
N ASN A 187 -15.68 -15.96 7.17
CA ASN A 187 -15.40 -16.15 5.75
C ASN A 187 -14.18 -17.10 5.59
N PRO A 188 -14.37 -18.34 5.14
CA PRO A 188 -15.64 -18.93 4.64
C PRO A 188 -16.76 -18.97 5.70
N THR A 189 -18.00 -18.82 5.24
CA THR A 189 -19.18 -18.97 6.11
C THR A 189 -19.70 -20.40 6.04
N PRO A 190 -20.01 -21.03 7.21
CA PRO A 190 -20.51 -22.40 7.25
C PRO A 190 -22.01 -22.51 6.93
N ASP A 191 -22.77 -21.45 7.17
CA ASP A 191 -24.24 -21.42 7.10
C ASP A 191 -24.82 -20.36 6.16
N GLY A 192 -23.95 -19.65 5.43
CA GLY A 192 -24.34 -18.59 4.52
C GLY A 192 -24.55 -17.23 5.18
N ILE A 193 -24.40 -17.13 6.49
CA ILE A 193 -24.58 -15.88 7.21
C ILE A 193 -23.23 -15.22 7.43
N VAL A 194 -23.10 -13.95 7.06
CA VAL A 194 -21.90 -13.14 7.30
C VAL A 194 -22.26 -11.83 7.99
N GLN A 195 -21.39 -11.37 8.87
CA GLN A 195 -21.53 -10.09 9.55
C GLN A 195 -20.50 -9.09 9.03
N ILE A 196 -20.90 -7.83 8.91
CA ILE A 196 -20.06 -6.72 8.52
C ILE A 196 -19.67 -5.91 9.74
N GLN A 197 -18.39 -5.90 10.07
CA GLN A 197 -17.83 -5.10 11.14
C GLN A 197 -17.11 -3.86 10.59
N GLY A 198 -17.10 -2.78 11.36
CA GLY A 198 -16.37 -1.54 10.99
C GLY A 198 -17.17 -0.61 10.08
N ILE A 199 -18.41 -0.96 9.70
CA ILE A 199 -19.30 -0.11 8.89
C ILE A 199 -20.21 0.74 9.78
N LYS A 200 -20.50 1.96 9.33
CA LYS A 200 -21.56 2.81 9.89
C LYS A 200 -22.87 2.51 9.16
N VAL A 201 -23.98 2.58 9.85
CA VAL A 201 -25.31 2.41 9.26
C VAL A 201 -25.97 3.78 9.05
N PRO A 202 -26.79 3.96 8.01
CA PRO A 202 -27.11 3.00 6.97
C PRO A 202 -26.01 2.89 5.92
N PHE A 203 -26.00 1.78 5.18
CA PHE A 203 -25.10 1.55 4.04
C PHE A 203 -25.88 0.84 2.90
N GLU A 204 -25.27 0.79 1.73
CA GLU A 204 -25.75 0.06 0.55
C GLU A 204 -24.83 -1.14 0.30
N TYR A 205 -25.38 -2.28 -0.07
CA TYR A 205 -24.59 -3.39 -0.56
C TYR A 205 -25.16 -4.04 -1.82
N SER A 206 -24.27 -4.66 -2.57
CA SER A 206 -24.57 -5.47 -3.74
C SER A 206 -23.77 -6.76 -3.67
N LEU A 207 -24.41 -7.89 -3.82
CA LEU A 207 -23.77 -9.20 -3.84
C LEU A 207 -23.78 -9.73 -5.28
N TYR A 208 -22.63 -10.09 -5.82
CA TYR A 208 -22.45 -10.62 -7.15
C TYR A 208 -21.87 -12.03 -7.06
N ASN A 209 -22.32 -12.93 -7.93
CA ASN A 209 -21.67 -14.22 -8.13
C ASN A 209 -20.40 -14.08 -9.00
N ILE A 210 -19.65 -15.18 -9.17
CA ILE A 210 -18.40 -15.19 -9.96
C ILE A 210 -18.59 -14.87 -11.45
N SER A 211 -19.82 -14.97 -11.99
CA SER A 211 -20.12 -14.56 -13.38
C SER A 211 -20.50 -13.06 -13.48
N GLY A 212 -20.41 -12.31 -12.38
CA GLY A 212 -20.78 -10.89 -12.33
C GLY A 212 -22.29 -10.62 -12.28
N LYS A 213 -23.12 -11.66 -12.13
CA LYS A 213 -24.57 -11.50 -11.98
C LYS A 213 -24.87 -10.97 -10.58
N LEU A 214 -25.65 -9.89 -10.50
CA LEU A 214 -26.20 -9.39 -9.25
C LEU A 214 -27.17 -10.41 -8.65
N VAL A 215 -26.89 -10.85 -7.43
CA VAL A 215 -27.66 -11.84 -6.68
C VAL A 215 -28.56 -11.16 -5.65
N GLN A 216 -28.03 -10.15 -4.98
CA GLN A 216 -28.75 -9.44 -3.93
C GLN A 216 -28.33 -7.96 -3.91
N PHE A 217 -29.27 -7.09 -3.62
CA PHE A 217 -29.04 -5.66 -3.48
C PHE A 217 -29.93 -5.09 -2.37
N GLU A 218 -29.36 -4.25 -1.53
CA GLU A 218 -30.09 -3.50 -0.54
C GLU A 218 -29.51 -2.10 -0.37
N SER A 219 -30.37 -1.10 -0.36
CA SER A 219 -30.02 0.30 -0.08
C SER A 219 -30.57 0.71 1.28
N ASN A 220 -29.88 1.63 1.95
CA ASN A 220 -30.21 2.09 3.31
C ASN A 220 -30.31 0.95 4.33
N ASN A 221 -29.41 -0.03 4.22
CA ASN A 221 -29.40 -1.16 5.12
C ASN A 221 -28.89 -0.74 6.52
N PHE A 222 -29.64 -1.13 7.55
CA PHE A 222 -29.29 -0.94 8.95
C PHE A 222 -28.83 -2.24 9.62
N ASN A 223 -29.06 -3.38 8.96
CA ASN A 223 -28.62 -4.69 9.44
C ASN A 223 -27.19 -4.98 8.93
N LYS A 224 -26.30 -5.29 9.83
CA LYS A 224 -24.92 -5.66 9.49
C LYS A 224 -24.76 -7.15 9.17
N GLU A 225 -25.82 -7.90 9.12
CA GLU A 225 -25.88 -9.32 8.79
C GLU A 225 -26.43 -9.50 7.37
N ILE A 226 -25.76 -10.30 6.55
CA ILE A 226 -26.16 -10.64 5.21
C ILE A 226 -26.29 -12.16 5.12
N GLU A 227 -27.45 -12.63 4.65
CA GLU A 227 -27.72 -14.03 4.39
C GLU A 227 -27.49 -14.35 2.92
N ILE A 228 -26.72 -15.38 2.64
CA ILE A 228 -26.42 -15.89 1.29
C ILE A 228 -27.12 -17.24 1.15
N LEU A 229 -28.02 -17.36 0.17
CA LEU A 229 -28.91 -18.51 0.09
C LEU A 229 -28.29 -19.74 -0.59
N GLU A 230 -27.27 -19.58 -1.41
CA GLU A 230 -26.69 -20.67 -2.19
C GLU A 230 -25.19 -20.74 -1.97
N LYS A 231 -24.63 -21.96 -1.99
CA LYS A 231 -23.18 -22.15 -1.89
C LYS A 231 -22.46 -21.62 -3.12
N GLY A 232 -21.35 -20.95 -2.91
CA GLY A 232 -20.56 -20.38 -3.98
C GLY A 232 -19.51 -19.37 -3.54
N ILE A 233 -18.88 -18.75 -4.53
CA ILE A 233 -17.98 -17.62 -4.33
C ILE A 233 -18.69 -16.37 -4.81
N TYR A 234 -18.63 -15.33 -3.99
CA TYR A 234 -19.33 -14.08 -4.21
C TYR A 234 -18.39 -12.88 -4.03
N ILE A 235 -18.74 -11.79 -4.71
CA ILE A 235 -18.15 -10.47 -4.48
C ILE A 235 -19.21 -9.59 -3.82
N LEU A 236 -18.97 -9.21 -2.59
CA LEU A 236 -19.77 -8.24 -1.85
C LEU A 236 -19.19 -6.84 -2.10
N ARG A 237 -19.97 -5.98 -2.73
CA ARG A 237 -19.70 -4.55 -2.87
C ARG A 237 -20.49 -3.82 -1.78
N ILE A 238 -19.82 -3.03 -0.97
CA ILE A 238 -20.41 -2.22 0.09
C ILE A 238 -20.14 -0.76 -0.24
N LYS A 239 -21.19 0.07 -0.20
CA LYS A 239 -21.05 1.52 -0.39
C LYS A 239 -21.54 2.25 0.85
N GLN A 240 -20.70 3.14 1.35
CA GLN A 240 -21.00 4.05 2.44
C GLN A 240 -20.49 5.44 2.11
N ASP A 241 -21.38 6.42 2.07
CA ASP A 241 -21.08 7.78 1.62
C ASP A 241 -20.47 7.76 0.20
N SER A 242 -19.30 8.36 0.01
CA SER A 242 -18.54 8.33 -1.25
C SER A 242 -17.60 7.13 -1.38
N LYS A 243 -17.48 6.28 -0.33
CA LYS A 243 -16.55 5.16 -0.31
C LYS A 243 -17.22 3.86 -0.74
N VAL A 244 -16.47 3.06 -1.51
CA VAL A 244 -16.90 1.72 -1.96
C VAL A 244 -15.85 0.70 -1.53
N PHE A 245 -16.32 -0.42 -0.99
CA PHE A 245 -15.50 -1.52 -0.51
C PHE A 245 -15.91 -2.81 -1.20
N TYR A 246 -14.95 -3.70 -1.47
CA TYR A 246 -15.20 -5.01 -2.05
C TYR A 246 -14.64 -6.10 -1.14
N LYS A 247 -15.39 -7.16 -0.94
CA LYS A 247 -14.97 -8.35 -0.19
C LYS A 247 -15.38 -9.61 -0.94
N ARG A 248 -14.46 -10.55 -1.04
CA ARG A 248 -14.79 -11.90 -1.50
C ARG A 248 -15.40 -12.68 -0.34
N ILE A 249 -16.52 -13.37 -0.60
CA ILE A 249 -17.16 -14.27 0.35
C ILE A 249 -17.18 -15.68 -0.23
N ILE A 250 -16.96 -16.66 0.63
CA ILE A 250 -17.03 -18.09 0.30
C ILE A 250 -18.08 -18.73 1.21
N PHE A 251 -19.08 -19.36 0.58
CA PHE A 251 -20.13 -20.12 1.29
C PHE A 251 -20.12 -21.56 0.84
#